data_ea65de1b2d8a0e8351c320bcf94aebe0
#
_entry.id   ea65de1b2d8a0e8351c320bcf94aebe0
#
_cell.length_a   1.000
_cell.length_b   1.000
_cell.length_c   1.000
_cell.angle_alpha   90.00
_cell.angle_beta   90.00
_cell.angle_gamma   90.00
#
_symmetry.space_group_name_H-M   'P 1'
#
loop_
_entity.id
_entity.type
_entity.pdbx_description
1 polymer ?
#
loop_
_entity_poly.entity_id
_entity_poly.type
_entity_poly.pdbx_seq_one_letter_code
_entity_poly.pdbx_strand_id
1 'polypeptide(L)'
;EIPVKVVNGMKTKRQDLIKNSNKTVFITTYGLMREDIDYYEQINYHAVILDEAQNIKNPHAGITKSSKRLKSFVKFALTGTPLENSATELWSIFDFIMPGYLSKFDKFSSKYKVHEFDDKTNELLDNLRKQISPFILRRKKNDVIKELPPKIENNIFIDLSDEQKKIYVAELDKVKSSIDEAMKDGGMSKVRFMILPLLTKLRQICIDP
;
A
#
# COMPACT_ATOMS: atom_id res chain seq x y z
N GLU A 1 -18.20 28.53 -7.66
CA GLU A 1 -17.01 27.66 -7.66
C GLU A 1 -16.44 27.56 -6.25
N ILE A 2 -15.94 26.39 -5.86
CA ILE A 2 -15.26 26.20 -4.58
C ILE A 2 -13.76 26.45 -4.79
N PRO A 3 -13.12 27.36 -4.05
CA PRO A 3 -11.71 27.63 -4.21
C PRO A 3 -10.85 26.41 -3.84
N VAL A 4 -9.78 26.17 -4.60
CA VAL A 4 -8.81 25.08 -4.37
C VAL A 4 -7.49 25.70 -3.94
N LYS A 5 -6.91 25.17 -2.87
CA LYS A 5 -5.61 25.60 -2.34
C LYS A 5 -4.67 24.43 -2.15
N VAL A 6 -3.47 24.55 -2.70
CA VAL A 6 -2.39 23.59 -2.50
C VAL A 6 -1.61 23.95 -1.24
N VAL A 7 -1.61 23.08 -0.26
CA VAL A 7 -0.92 23.26 1.03
C VAL A 7 0.48 22.67 0.92
N ASN A 8 1.46 23.53 0.68
CA ASN A 8 2.88 23.17 0.52
C ASN A 8 3.81 24.26 1.08
N GLY A 9 5.12 24.01 1.01
CA GLY A 9 6.15 24.97 1.44
C GLY A 9 6.40 24.99 2.96
N MET A 10 6.79 26.14 3.47
CA MET A 10 7.18 26.31 4.89
C MET A 10 6.00 26.11 5.84
N LYS A 11 6.27 25.53 7.00
CA LYS A 11 5.27 25.14 8.01
C LYS A 11 4.37 26.29 8.43
N THR A 12 4.94 27.47 8.69
CA THR A 12 4.17 28.66 9.10
C THR A 12 3.16 29.08 8.04
N LYS A 13 3.59 29.11 6.76
CA LYS A 13 2.70 29.46 5.65
C LYS A 13 1.56 28.44 5.48
N ARG A 14 1.86 27.15 5.64
CA ARG A 14 0.84 26.09 5.57
C ARG A 14 -0.21 26.25 6.65
N GLN A 15 0.23 26.53 7.88
CA GLN A 15 -0.65 26.70 9.05
C GLN A 15 -1.55 27.91 8.90
N ASP A 16 -1.00 29.04 8.44
CA ASP A 16 -1.77 30.26 8.19
C ASP A 16 -2.80 30.04 7.09
N LEU A 17 -2.43 29.32 6.03
CA LEU A 17 -3.33 28.99 4.94
C LEU A 17 -4.49 28.09 5.42
N ILE A 18 -4.23 27.11 6.27
CA ILE A 18 -5.25 26.21 6.81
C ILE A 18 -6.19 27.01 7.74
N LYS A 19 -5.66 27.81 8.66
CA LYS A 19 -6.44 28.57 9.63
C LYS A 19 -7.34 29.63 8.99
N ASN A 20 -6.82 30.32 7.97
CA ASN A 20 -7.47 31.48 7.35
C ASN A 20 -8.33 31.12 6.12
N SER A 21 -8.60 29.85 5.88
CA SER A 21 -9.38 29.42 4.74
C SER A 21 -10.72 28.81 5.16
N ASN A 22 -11.79 29.26 4.52
CA ASN A 22 -13.13 28.72 4.73
C ASN A 22 -13.72 28.29 3.36
N LYS A 23 -14.59 27.28 3.35
CA LYS A 23 -15.26 26.75 2.14
C LYS A 23 -14.26 26.44 1.01
N THR A 24 -13.14 25.80 1.34
CA THR A 24 -11.99 25.59 0.45
C THR A 24 -11.68 24.10 0.32
N VAL A 25 -11.27 23.66 -0.85
CA VAL A 25 -10.64 22.36 -1.06
C VAL A 25 -9.15 22.49 -0.81
N PHE A 26 -8.63 21.73 0.16
CA PHE A 26 -7.19 21.62 0.42
C PHE A 26 -6.61 20.42 -0.31
N ILE A 27 -5.52 20.62 -1.03
CA ILE A 27 -4.72 19.55 -1.62
C ILE A 27 -3.37 19.54 -0.93
N THR A 28 -2.99 18.40 -0.35
CA THR A 28 -1.71 18.23 0.35
C THR A 28 -1.16 16.82 0.18
N THR A 29 0.08 16.61 0.56
CA THR A 29 0.69 15.27 0.57
C THR A 29 0.48 14.58 1.92
N TYR A 30 0.58 13.26 1.95
CA TYR A 30 0.53 12.49 3.19
C TYR A 30 1.60 12.90 4.21
N GLY A 31 2.81 13.23 3.73
CA GLY A 31 3.89 13.68 4.59
C GLY A 31 3.57 14.99 5.29
N LEU A 32 3.16 16.00 4.54
CA LEU A 32 2.80 17.32 5.08
C LEU A 32 1.55 17.26 5.97
N MET A 33 0.56 16.47 5.59
CA MET A 33 -0.61 16.23 6.44
C MET A 33 -0.20 15.64 7.79
N ARG A 34 0.72 14.67 7.82
CA ARG A 34 1.23 14.09 9.07
C ARG A 34 2.00 15.10 9.91
N GLU A 35 2.81 15.95 9.30
CA GLU A 35 3.55 17.00 10.01
C GLU A 35 2.65 18.03 10.65
N ASP A 36 1.55 18.39 10.00
CA ASP A 36 0.63 19.44 10.43
C ASP A 36 -0.68 18.89 11.00
N ILE A 37 -0.72 17.62 11.40
CA ILE A 37 -1.95 16.93 11.80
C ILE A 37 -2.70 17.63 12.93
N ASP A 38 -1.98 18.25 13.87
CA ASP A 38 -2.57 18.96 15.00
C ASP A 38 -3.41 20.18 14.58
N TYR A 39 -3.17 20.72 13.39
CA TYR A 39 -4.00 21.77 12.78
C TYR A 39 -5.17 21.19 12.00
N TYR A 40 -4.92 20.14 11.21
CA TYR A 40 -5.95 19.50 10.41
C TYR A 40 -7.04 18.84 11.25
N GLU A 41 -6.70 18.23 12.38
CA GLU A 41 -7.69 17.55 13.26
C GLU A 41 -8.65 18.49 13.99
N GLN A 42 -8.33 19.81 14.04
CA GLN A 42 -9.19 20.83 14.64
C GLN A 42 -10.35 21.23 13.71
N ILE A 43 -10.25 20.86 12.44
CA ILE A 43 -11.22 21.21 11.41
C ILE A 43 -12.18 20.05 11.18
N ASN A 44 -13.47 20.33 11.12
CA ASN A 44 -14.48 19.38 10.67
C ASN A 44 -14.69 19.56 9.16
N TYR A 45 -14.15 18.64 8.38
CA TYR A 45 -14.27 18.66 6.92
C TYR A 45 -15.64 18.11 6.48
N HIS A 46 -16.14 18.61 5.36
CA HIS A 46 -17.29 17.98 4.72
C HIS A 46 -16.90 16.60 4.15
N ALA A 47 -15.78 16.52 3.47
CA ALA A 47 -15.24 15.27 2.94
C ALA A 47 -13.72 15.22 3.10
N VAL A 48 -13.18 14.04 3.34
CA VAL A 48 -11.74 13.72 3.23
C VAL A 48 -11.57 12.62 2.19
N ILE A 49 -10.74 12.89 1.19
CA ILE A 49 -10.44 11.98 0.10
C ILE A 49 -8.97 11.63 0.16
N LEU A 50 -8.66 10.36 0.31
CA LEU A 50 -7.29 9.85 0.20
C LEU A 50 -7.09 9.28 -1.21
N ASP A 51 -6.20 9.91 -1.97
CA ASP A 51 -5.72 9.36 -3.23
C ASP A 51 -4.52 8.43 -2.96
N GLU A 52 -4.35 7.39 -3.78
CA GLU A 52 -3.35 6.34 -3.56
C GLU A 52 -3.40 5.77 -2.12
N ALA A 53 -4.60 5.36 -1.70
CA ALA A 53 -4.89 4.96 -0.32
C ALA A 53 -4.06 3.76 0.18
N GLN A 54 -3.31 3.05 -0.69
CA GLN A 54 -2.33 2.07 -0.24
C GLN A 54 -1.22 2.67 0.64
N ASN A 55 -1.05 4.00 0.66
CA ASN A 55 -0.16 4.66 1.61
C ASN A 55 -0.56 4.45 3.08
N ILE A 56 -1.83 4.15 3.34
CA ILE A 56 -2.34 3.85 4.70
C ILE A 56 -2.59 2.35 4.93
N LYS A 57 -2.05 1.46 4.12
CA LYS A 57 -2.23 0.00 4.23
C LYS A 57 -1.69 -0.61 5.54
N ASN A 58 -0.67 -0.01 6.12
CA ASN A 58 -0.12 -0.44 7.41
C ASN A 58 -0.81 0.30 8.55
N PRO A 59 -1.63 -0.39 9.38
CA PRO A 59 -2.39 0.25 10.46
C PRO A 59 -1.51 0.89 11.54
N HIS A 60 -0.27 0.46 11.68
CA HIS A 60 0.68 0.96 12.68
C HIS A 60 1.53 2.14 12.20
N ALA A 61 1.53 2.43 10.90
CA ALA A 61 2.31 3.52 10.32
C ALA A 61 1.83 4.90 10.82
N GLY A 62 2.77 5.83 11.01
CA GLY A 62 2.47 7.19 11.46
C GLY A 62 1.50 7.92 10.52
N ILE A 63 1.65 7.73 9.20
CA ILE A 63 0.75 8.31 8.19
C ILE A 63 -0.69 7.80 8.39
N THR A 64 -0.88 6.50 8.62
CA THR A 64 -2.19 5.90 8.84
C THR A 64 -2.84 6.45 10.11
N LYS A 65 -2.08 6.52 11.20
CA LYS A 65 -2.56 7.08 12.47
C LYS A 65 -2.98 8.54 12.31
N SER A 66 -2.19 9.34 11.60
CA SER A 66 -2.53 10.75 11.34
C SER A 66 -3.77 10.88 10.45
N SER A 67 -3.87 10.09 9.38
CA SER A 67 -5.06 10.11 8.51
C SER A 67 -6.35 9.80 9.27
N LYS A 68 -6.31 8.90 10.24
CA LYS A 68 -7.48 8.54 11.07
C LYS A 68 -7.91 9.65 12.05
N ARG A 69 -7.01 10.58 12.40
CA ARG A 69 -7.32 11.77 13.23
C ARG A 69 -8.15 12.82 12.47
N LEU A 70 -8.16 12.77 11.13
CA LEU A 70 -8.94 13.71 10.33
C LEU A 70 -10.45 13.49 10.56
N LYS A 71 -11.15 14.57 10.93
CA LYS A 71 -12.59 14.57 11.20
C LYS A 71 -13.34 15.01 9.95
N SER A 72 -14.30 14.22 9.49
CA SER A 72 -15.13 14.59 8.35
C SER A 72 -16.48 13.90 8.38
N PHE A 73 -17.43 14.49 7.66
CA PHE A 73 -18.76 13.91 7.50
C PHE A 73 -18.72 12.67 6.57
N VAL A 74 -17.91 12.73 5.51
CA VAL A 74 -17.71 11.62 4.57
C VAL A 74 -16.23 11.37 4.35
N LYS A 75 -15.85 10.10 4.17
CA LYS A 75 -14.48 9.69 3.84
C LYS A 75 -14.47 8.81 2.59
N PHE A 76 -13.53 9.07 1.70
CA PHE A 76 -13.27 8.27 0.52
C PHE A 76 -11.82 7.84 0.46
N ALA A 77 -11.58 6.66 -0.07
CA ALA A 77 -10.25 6.14 -0.36
C ALA A 77 -10.18 5.69 -1.82
N LEU A 78 -9.28 6.27 -2.60
CA LEU A 78 -9.04 5.92 -3.98
C LEU A 78 -7.73 5.13 -4.06
N THR A 79 -7.72 4.04 -4.82
CA THR A 79 -6.51 3.24 -5.03
C THR A 79 -6.55 2.58 -6.40
N GLY A 80 -5.44 2.64 -7.12
CA GLY A 80 -5.24 1.91 -8.37
C GLY A 80 -4.78 0.47 -8.18
N THR A 81 -4.31 0.12 -6.96
CA THR A 81 -3.86 -1.24 -6.66
C THR A 81 -5.02 -2.07 -6.12
N PRO A 82 -5.17 -3.33 -6.60
CA PRO A 82 -6.16 -4.24 -6.06
C PRO A 82 -5.94 -4.47 -4.56
N LEU A 83 -7.01 -4.46 -3.78
CA LEU A 83 -7.00 -4.79 -2.34
C LEU A 83 -6.80 -6.31 -2.11
N GLU A 84 -6.11 -6.98 -3.03
CA GLU A 84 -6.04 -8.45 -3.09
C GLU A 84 -4.91 -9.06 -2.24
N ASN A 85 -3.94 -8.22 -1.81
CA ASN A 85 -2.68 -8.74 -1.26
C ASN A 85 -2.71 -9.05 0.24
N SER A 86 -3.63 -8.47 1.00
CA SER A 86 -3.69 -8.71 2.46
C SER A 86 -5.00 -8.23 3.08
N ALA A 87 -5.60 -9.09 3.90
CA ALA A 87 -6.74 -8.70 4.74
C ALA A 87 -6.41 -7.51 5.65
N THR A 88 -5.15 -7.41 6.11
CA THR A 88 -4.66 -6.28 6.93
C THR A 88 -4.74 -4.94 6.19
N GLU A 89 -4.37 -4.92 4.91
CA GLU A 89 -4.43 -3.71 4.07
C GLU A 89 -5.88 -3.25 3.90
N LEU A 90 -6.77 -4.19 3.58
CA LEU A 90 -8.20 -3.95 3.49
C LEU A 90 -8.75 -3.37 4.80
N TRP A 91 -8.42 -4.00 5.92
CA TRP A 91 -8.86 -3.53 7.23
C TRP A 91 -8.42 -2.09 7.50
N SER A 92 -7.17 -1.77 7.20
CA SER A 92 -6.61 -0.43 7.47
C SER A 92 -7.34 0.68 6.70
N ILE A 93 -7.69 0.42 5.43
CA ILE A 93 -8.44 1.36 4.59
C ILE A 93 -9.89 1.47 5.08
N PHE A 94 -10.53 0.35 5.41
CA PHE A 94 -11.90 0.38 5.93
C PHE A 94 -12.00 1.04 7.31
N ASP A 95 -11.01 0.88 8.18
CA ASP A 95 -10.99 1.56 9.48
C ASP A 95 -10.79 3.07 9.35
N PHE A 96 -10.18 3.55 8.24
CA PHE A 96 -10.19 4.97 7.91
C PHE A 96 -11.57 5.44 7.42
N ILE A 97 -12.21 4.72 6.49
CA ILE A 97 -13.49 5.12 5.87
C ILE A 97 -14.63 5.00 6.88
N MET A 98 -14.72 3.87 7.56
CA MET A 98 -15.78 3.50 8.51
C MET A 98 -15.16 2.88 9.76
N PRO A 99 -14.71 3.68 10.73
CA PRO A 99 -14.08 3.17 11.95
C PRO A 99 -14.98 2.17 12.68
N GLY A 100 -14.41 1.00 13.00
CA GLY A 100 -15.10 -0.07 13.73
C GLY A 100 -15.99 -0.99 12.90
N TYR A 101 -16.24 -0.73 11.63
CA TYR A 101 -17.10 -1.56 10.75
C TYR A 101 -16.59 -3.01 10.62
N LEU A 102 -15.29 -3.19 10.47
CA LEU A 102 -14.64 -4.52 10.38
C LEU A 102 -14.13 -5.04 11.72
N SER A 103 -14.64 -4.54 12.85
CA SER A 103 -14.19 -4.85 14.21
C SER A 103 -12.78 -4.33 14.54
N LYS A 104 -12.28 -4.61 15.77
CA LYS A 104 -10.91 -4.24 16.17
C LYS A 104 -9.87 -5.05 15.41
N PHE A 105 -8.70 -4.44 15.16
CA PHE A 105 -7.62 -5.01 14.36
C PHE A 105 -7.22 -6.43 14.80
N ASP A 106 -7.01 -6.65 16.09
CA ASP A 106 -6.57 -7.95 16.60
C ASP A 106 -7.60 -9.06 16.32
N LYS A 107 -8.88 -8.73 16.51
CA LYS A 107 -9.99 -9.65 16.25
C LYS A 107 -10.16 -9.94 14.76
N PHE A 108 -10.00 -8.93 13.92
CA PHE A 108 -10.02 -9.08 12.48
C PHE A 108 -8.81 -9.87 11.98
N SER A 109 -7.61 -9.49 12.40
CA SER A 109 -6.38 -10.15 12.00
C SER A 109 -6.35 -11.63 12.39
N SER A 110 -6.79 -11.99 13.61
CA SER A 110 -6.87 -13.38 14.02
C SER A 110 -7.89 -14.18 13.21
N LYS A 111 -9.02 -13.57 12.83
CA LYS A 111 -10.07 -14.21 12.04
C LYS A 111 -9.67 -14.46 10.60
N TYR A 112 -8.95 -13.51 9.98
CA TYR A 112 -8.59 -13.53 8.56
C TYR A 112 -7.09 -13.78 8.32
N LYS A 113 -6.36 -14.26 9.33
CA LYS A 113 -4.96 -14.70 9.19
C LYS A 113 -4.96 -16.06 8.51
N VAL A 114 -4.91 -16.03 7.18
CA VAL A 114 -4.91 -17.24 6.36
C VAL A 114 -3.57 -17.93 6.51
N HIS A 115 -3.54 -19.10 7.12
CA HIS A 115 -2.36 -19.97 7.18
C HIS A 115 -2.46 -21.16 6.21
N GLU A 116 -3.67 -21.53 5.77
CA GLU A 116 -3.91 -22.64 4.85
C GLU A 116 -5.11 -22.32 3.94
N PHE A 117 -5.08 -22.82 2.71
CA PHE A 117 -6.20 -22.78 1.76
C PHE A 117 -7.17 -23.93 2.13
N ASP A 118 -8.05 -23.66 3.08
CA ASP A 118 -9.12 -24.57 3.51
C ASP A 118 -10.48 -24.01 3.06
N ASP A 119 -11.48 -24.88 2.85
CA ASP A 119 -12.84 -24.49 2.46
C ASP A 119 -13.48 -23.50 3.43
N LYS A 120 -13.21 -23.61 4.72
CA LYS A 120 -13.65 -22.64 5.74
C LYS A 120 -13.07 -21.25 5.54
N THR A 121 -11.83 -21.16 5.07
CA THR A 121 -11.16 -19.91 4.74
C THR A 121 -11.83 -19.24 3.55
N ASN A 122 -12.20 -20.00 2.52
CA ASN A 122 -12.90 -19.49 1.35
C ASN A 122 -14.27 -18.93 1.73
N GLU A 123 -15.05 -19.61 2.56
CA GLU A 123 -16.34 -19.12 3.05
C GLU A 123 -16.19 -17.81 3.85
N LEU A 124 -15.18 -17.72 4.72
CA LEU A 124 -14.90 -16.49 5.47
C LEU A 124 -14.54 -15.31 4.57
N LEU A 125 -13.74 -15.54 3.55
CA LEU A 125 -13.38 -14.51 2.56
C LEU A 125 -14.57 -14.08 1.72
N ASP A 126 -15.45 -15.00 1.33
CA ASP A 126 -16.67 -14.68 0.59
C ASP A 126 -17.67 -13.89 1.44
N ASN A 127 -17.80 -14.21 2.72
CA ASN A 127 -18.60 -13.42 3.66
C ASN A 127 -18.03 -12.00 3.83
N LEU A 128 -16.70 -11.85 3.93
CA LEU A 128 -16.05 -10.55 3.95
C LEU A 128 -16.32 -9.76 2.66
N ARG A 129 -16.16 -10.40 1.49
CA ARG A 129 -16.46 -9.78 0.18
C ARG A 129 -17.89 -9.27 0.10
N LYS A 130 -18.87 -10.09 0.52
CA LYS A 130 -20.28 -9.68 0.56
C LYS A 130 -20.49 -8.48 1.49
N GLN A 131 -19.82 -8.48 2.66
CA GLN A 131 -19.94 -7.40 3.63
C GLN A 131 -19.41 -6.07 3.10
N ILE A 132 -18.27 -6.08 2.38
CA ILE A 132 -17.62 -4.85 1.89
C ILE A 132 -18.09 -4.39 0.51
N SER A 133 -18.66 -5.28 -0.29
CA SER A 133 -19.05 -4.99 -1.69
C SER A 133 -19.94 -3.75 -1.87
N PRO A 134 -20.88 -3.40 -0.98
CA PRO A 134 -21.68 -2.18 -1.14
C PRO A 134 -20.88 -0.88 -1.06
N PHE A 135 -19.69 -0.93 -0.49
CA PHE A 135 -18.82 0.24 -0.24
C PHE A 135 -17.63 0.32 -1.20
N ILE A 136 -17.51 -0.63 -2.13
CA ILE A 136 -16.40 -0.70 -3.08
C ILE A 136 -16.92 -0.51 -4.50
N LEU A 137 -16.36 0.46 -5.21
CA LEU A 137 -16.56 0.62 -6.64
C LEU A 137 -15.26 0.29 -7.37
N ARG A 138 -15.21 -0.84 -8.05
CA ARG A 138 -14.07 -1.26 -8.88
C ARG A 138 -14.45 -1.20 -10.35
N ARG A 139 -13.70 -0.43 -11.14
CA ARG A 139 -13.82 -0.36 -12.60
C ARG A 139 -12.51 -0.82 -13.22
N LYS A 140 -12.55 -1.88 -14.01
CA LYS A 140 -11.40 -2.30 -14.80
C LYS A 140 -11.35 -1.47 -16.08
N LYS A 141 -10.15 -1.09 -16.51
CA LYS A 141 -9.94 -0.29 -17.71
C LYS A 141 -10.60 -0.93 -18.94
N ASN A 142 -10.46 -2.24 -19.09
CA ASN A 142 -11.05 -3.00 -20.21
C ASN A 142 -12.59 -3.05 -20.20
N ASP A 143 -13.22 -2.90 -19.01
CA ASP A 143 -14.67 -2.95 -18.90
C ASP A 143 -15.31 -1.61 -19.29
N VAL A 144 -14.54 -0.50 -19.16
CA VAL A 144 -15.05 0.87 -19.36
C VAL A 144 -14.68 1.42 -20.73
N ILE A 145 -13.45 1.16 -21.20
CA ILE A 145 -12.92 1.74 -22.43
C ILE A 145 -12.88 0.65 -23.51
N LYS A 146 -13.98 0.57 -24.27
CA LYS A 146 -14.11 -0.41 -25.37
C LYS A 146 -13.29 -0.06 -26.61
N GLU A 147 -12.83 1.18 -26.73
CA GLU A 147 -12.07 1.69 -27.87
C GLU A 147 -10.55 1.43 -27.79
N LEU A 148 -10.07 0.95 -26.64
CA LEU A 148 -8.66 0.63 -26.51
C LEU A 148 -8.33 -0.70 -27.22
N PRO A 149 -7.26 -0.74 -28.01
CA PRO A 149 -6.75 -2.00 -28.57
C PRO A 149 -6.36 -2.95 -27.42
N PRO A 150 -6.37 -4.26 -27.66
CA PRO A 150 -5.93 -5.24 -26.67
C PRO A 150 -4.47 -4.96 -26.28
N LYS A 151 -4.17 -5.14 -24.99
CA LYS A 151 -2.79 -5.02 -24.48
C LYS A 151 -1.94 -6.12 -25.12
N ILE A 152 -0.91 -5.73 -25.86
CA ILE A 152 0.10 -6.64 -26.39
C ILE A 152 1.27 -6.66 -25.42
N GLU A 153 1.58 -7.83 -24.88
CA GLU A 153 2.74 -8.05 -24.02
C GLU A 153 3.79 -8.84 -24.79
N ASN A 154 4.94 -8.23 -25.04
CA ASN A 154 6.07 -8.88 -25.66
C ASN A 154 7.16 -9.12 -24.60
N ASN A 155 7.56 -10.37 -24.44
CA ASN A 155 8.72 -10.75 -23.64
C ASN A 155 9.97 -10.75 -24.52
N ILE A 156 10.90 -9.86 -24.21
CA ILE A 156 12.21 -9.82 -24.89
C ILE A 156 13.22 -10.49 -23.98
N PHE A 157 13.80 -11.58 -24.45
CA PHE A 157 14.86 -12.29 -23.75
C PHE A 157 16.21 -11.78 -24.28
N ILE A 158 17.06 -11.39 -23.33
CA ILE A 158 18.40 -10.86 -23.63
C ILE A 158 19.42 -11.75 -22.91
N ASP A 159 20.40 -12.25 -23.65
CA ASP A 159 21.49 -13.00 -23.05
C ASP A 159 22.49 -12.10 -22.36
N LEU A 160 22.95 -12.53 -21.19
CA LEU A 160 24.02 -11.85 -20.47
C LEU A 160 25.35 -11.99 -21.26
N SER A 161 26.21 -10.98 -21.19
CA SER A 161 27.59 -11.08 -21.69
C SER A 161 28.36 -12.17 -20.94
N ASP A 162 29.43 -12.65 -21.51
CA ASP A 162 30.25 -13.71 -20.86
C ASP A 162 30.85 -13.25 -19.55
N GLU A 163 31.17 -11.98 -19.42
CA GLU A 163 31.65 -11.39 -18.17
C GLU A 163 30.53 -11.34 -17.13
N GLN A 164 29.34 -10.88 -17.52
CA GLN A 164 28.14 -10.86 -16.63
C GLN A 164 27.77 -12.27 -16.18
N LYS A 165 27.81 -13.25 -17.07
CA LYS A 165 27.54 -14.68 -16.74
C LYS A 165 28.50 -15.18 -15.67
N LYS A 166 29.81 -14.89 -15.79
CA LYS A 166 30.82 -15.30 -14.81
C LYS A 166 30.56 -14.70 -13.43
N ILE A 167 30.29 -13.39 -13.39
CA ILE A 167 30.00 -12.67 -12.13
C ILE A 167 28.70 -13.20 -11.51
N TYR A 168 27.66 -13.41 -12.34
CA TYR A 168 26.35 -13.91 -11.90
C TYR A 168 26.46 -15.30 -11.27
N VAL A 169 27.18 -16.23 -11.92
CA VAL A 169 27.38 -17.61 -11.42
C VAL A 169 28.18 -17.59 -10.11
N ALA A 170 29.26 -16.83 -10.05
CA ALA A 170 30.07 -16.72 -8.83
C ALA A 170 29.26 -16.16 -7.65
N GLU A 171 28.37 -15.20 -7.88
CA GLU A 171 27.52 -14.65 -6.84
C GLU A 171 26.38 -15.62 -6.47
N LEU A 172 25.82 -16.33 -7.44
CA LEU A 172 24.80 -17.35 -7.20
C LEU A 172 25.30 -18.48 -6.30
N ASP A 173 26.55 -18.92 -6.49
CA ASP A 173 27.14 -19.98 -5.67
C ASP A 173 27.39 -19.51 -4.23
N LYS A 174 27.79 -18.25 -4.02
CA LYS A 174 27.87 -17.66 -2.68
C LYS A 174 26.48 -17.58 -2.01
N VAL A 175 25.45 -17.23 -2.79
CA VAL A 175 24.08 -17.19 -2.30
C VAL A 175 23.61 -18.56 -1.86
N LYS A 176 23.85 -19.61 -2.67
CA LYS A 176 23.47 -20.98 -2.33
C LYS A 176 24.14 -21.45 -1.05
N SER A 177 25.46 -21.28 -0.93
CA SER A 177 26.19 -21.67 0.28
C SER A 177 25.70 -20.93 1.53
N SER A 178 25.43 -19.61 1.43
CA SER A 178 24.90 -18.81 2.54
C SER A 178 23.49 -19.23 2.96
N ILE A 179 22.63 -19.63 2.01
CA ILE A 179 21.30 -20.16 2.29
C ILE A 179 21.39 -21.51 3.00
N ASP A 180 22.27 -22.41 2.51
CA ASP A 180 22.46 -23.74 3.11
C ASP A 180 22.97 -23.66 4.56
N GLU A 181 23.91 -22.73 4.83
CA GLU A 181 24.37 -22.45 6.19
C GLU A 181 23.26 -21.86 7.07
N ALA A 182 22.52 -20.88 6.56
CA ALA A 182 21.44 -20.25 7.33
C ALA A 182 20.28 -21.20 7.61
N MET A 183 20.01 -22.16 6.72
CA MET A 183 19.03 -23.23 6.98
C MET A 183 19.45 -24.17 8.12
N LYS A 184 20.73 -24.45 8.23
CA LYS A 184 21.26 -25.29 9.32
C LYS A 184 21.19 -24.59 10.69
N ASP A 185 21.45 -23.26 10.72
CA ASP A 185 21.67 -22.53 11.99
C ASP A 185 20.47 -21.72 12.50
N GLY A 186 19.45 -21.44 11.71
CA GLY A 186 18.45 -20.46 12.17
C GLY A 186 17.06 -20.52 11.54
N GLY A 187 16.82 -21.50 10.71
CA GLY A 187 15.48 -21.70 10.11
C GLY A 187 15.07 -20.62 9.09
N MET A 188 13.84 -20.78 8.57
CA MET A 188 13.29 -20.02 7.44
C MET A 188 13.23 -18.49 7.63
N SER A 189 13.15 -18.03 8.87
CA SER A 189 13.08 -16.57 9.16
C SER A 189 14.37 -15.85 8.85
N LYS A 190 15.50 -16.45 9.21
CA LYS A 190 16.86 -15.89 8.95
C LYS A 190 17.17 -15.87 7.46
N VAL A 191 16.76 -16.94 6.76
CA VAL A 191 16.93 -17.09 5.31
C VAL A 191 16.18 -15.98 4.55
N ARG A 192 14.95 -15.63 4.95
CA ARG A 192 14.18 -14.55 4.29
C ARG A 192 14.87 -13.19 4.32
N PHE A 193 15.51 -12.83 5.43
CA PHE A 193 16.23 -11.57 5.53
C PHE A 193 17.49 -11.52 4.65
N MET A 194 18.10 -12.68 4.39
CA MET A 194 19.31 -12.79 3.55
C MET A 194 19.00 -12.86 2.06
N ILE A 195 17.89 -13.48 1.67
CA ILE A 195 17.53 -13.66 0.25
C ILE A 195 17.30 -12.33 -0.47
N LEU A 196 16.61 -11.37 0.14
CA LEU A 196 16.23 -10.13 -0.55
C LEU A 196 17.43 -9.28 -1.01
N PRO A 197 18.46 -9.00 -0.18
CA PRO A 197 19.69 -8.34 -0.63
C PRO A 197 20.41 -9.11 -1.73
N LEU A 198 20.44 -10.45 -1.63
CA LEU A 198 21.12 -11.32 -2.60
C LEU A 198 20.41 -11.30 -3.96
N LEU A 199 19.09 -11.39 -3.99
CA LEU A 199 18.30 -11.25 -5.23
C LEU A 199 18.47 -9.86 -5.84
N THR A 200 18.54 -8.81 -5.01
CA THR A 200 18.80 -7.46 -5.47
C THR A 200 20.18 -7.35 -6.14
N LYS A 201 21.20 -7.97 -5.58
CA LYS A 201 22.55 -7.99 -6.14
C LYS A 201 22.59 -8.76 -7.47
N LEU A 202 21.98 -9.95 -7.55
CA LEU A 202 21.87 -10.69 -8.80
C LEU A 202 21.15 -9.88 -9.89
N ARG A 203 20.09 -9.16 -9.54
CA ARG A 203 19.41 -8.26 -10.45
C ARG A 203 20.30 -7.11 -10.92
N GLN A 204 21.10 -6.52 -10.02
CA GLN A 204 22.03 -5.46 -10.39
C GLN A 204 23.07 -5.95 -11.41
N ILE A 205 23.62 -7.15 -11.24
CA ILE A 205 24.58 -7.75 -12.18
C ILE A 205 23.96 -7.92 -13.59
N CYS A 206 22.66 -8.18 -13.67
CA CYS A 206 21.97 -8.27 -14.95
C CYS A 206 21.78 -6.91 -15.64
N ILE A 207 21.79 -5.82 -14.89
CA ILE A 207 21.57 -4.46 -15.42
C ILE A 207 22.90 -3.79 -15.73
N ASP A 208 23.81 -3.80 -14.76
CA ASP A 208 25.11 -3.15 -14.82
C ASP A 208 26.06 -3.89 -13.85
N PRO A 209 27.03 -4.69 -14.38
CA PRO A 209 27.91 -5.53 -13.58
C PRO A 209 29.00 -4.75 -12.84
#